data_b187f1f41604dfbb4e64a6a3af36d5a7
#
_entry.id   b187f1f41604dfbb4e64a6a3af36d5a7
#
_cell.length_a   1.000
_cell.length_b   1.000
_cell.length_c   1.000
_cell.angle_alpha   90.00
_cell.angle_beta   90.00
_cell.angle_gamma   90.00
#
_symmetry.space_group_name_H-M   'P 1'
#
loop_
_entity.id
_entity.type
_entity.pdbx_description
1 polymer ?
#
loop_
_entity_poly.entity_id
_entity_poly.type
_entity_poly.pdbx_seq_one_letter_code
_entity_poly.pdbx_strand_id
1 'polypeptide(L)'
;MVKSNNQHIYVGLGTLSILMIGAFVIFRKSKMKLVKNRVVQINQRPIDLSVFDSPDLQGSGNCMDRQLIFMLQQLEARTGYPIFDWINSGARSPSHNKKVGGVSSSSHKIPTCKAVDIKAQSTFIRNHLVSVARDVGFKRIGVGRTFVHLDTDDMKSQYVAWGYPSGTPAEVNPFV
;
A
#
# COMPACT_ATOMS: atom_id res chain seq x y z
N MET A 1 -54.27 1.91 -61.70
CA MET A 1 -52.86 1.48 -61.75
C MET A 1 -52.05 2.62 -61.10
N VAL A 2 -51.68 2.45 -59.88
CA VAL A 2 -50.72 3.35 -59.23
C VAL A 2 -49.66 2.51 -58.57
N LYS A 3 -48.43 2.62 -59.04
CA LYS A 3 -47.24 1.98 -58.47
C LYS A 3 -46.80 2.75 -57.21
N SER A 4 -46.84 2.10 -56.09
CA SER A 4 -46.27 2.58 -54.85
C SER A 4 -44.76 2.36 -54.82
N ASN A 5 -43.98 3.41 -54.67
CA ASN A 5 -42.56 3.38 -54.50
C ASN A 5 -42.18 3.11 -53.03
N ASN A 6 -41.76 1.88 -52.74
CA ASN A 6 -41.17 1.49 -51.46
C ASN A 6 -39.63 1.60 -51.52
N GLN A 7 -39.06 2.80 -51.44
CA GLN A 7 -37.59 2.96 -51.43
C GLN A 7 -37.02 3.83 -50.30
N HIS A 8 -37.75 4.11 -49.23
CA HIS A 8 -37.25 5.05 -48.25
C HIS A 8 -36.99 4.55 -46.80
N ILE A 9 -36.94 3.22 -46.57
CA ILE A 9 -36.85 2.72 -45.17
C ILE A 9 -35.46 2.18 -44.80
N TYR A 10 -34.51 2.03 -45.73
CA TYR A 10 -33.20 1.39 -45.38
C TYR A 10 -32.01 2.31 -45.12
N VAL A 11 -32.15 3.62 -45.26
CA VAL A 11 -31.01 4.54 -45.07
C VAL A 11 -30.84 5.01 -43.60
N GLY A 12 -31.89 4.90 -42.79
CA GLY A 12 -31.88 5.41 -41.41
C GLY A 12 -31.21 4.49 -40.36
N LEU A 13 -31.22 3.16 -40.59
CA LEU A 13 -30.72 2.23 -39.57
C LEU A 13 -29.21 1.99 -39.60
N GLY A 14 -28.54 2.22 -40.73
CA GLY A 14 -27.10 2.04 -40.85
C GLY A 14 -26.28 3.10 -40.18
N THR A 15 -26.72 4.37 -40.21
CA THR A 15 -26.00 5.50 -39.68
C THR A 15 -26.05 5.57 -38.14
N LEU A 16 -27.18 5.12 -37.55
CA LEU A 16 -27.34 5.11 -36.09
C LEU A 16 -26.44 4.03 -35.42
N SER A 17 -26.30 2.88 -36.10
CA SER A 17 -25.47 1.78 -35.59
C SER A 17 -23.97 2.12 -35.59
N ILE A 18 -23.49 2.86 -36.59
CA ILE A 18 -22.10 3.26 -36.69
C ILE A 18 -21.74 4.33 -35.65
N LEU A 19 -22.65 5.26 -35.37
CA LEU A 19 -22.47 6.29 -34.34
C LEU A 19 -22.43 5.68 -32.93
N MET A 20 -23.26 4.69 -32.65
CA MET A 20 -23.29 4.00 -31.34
C MET A 20 -22.02 3.17 -31.12
N ILE A 21 -21.51 2.48 -32.13
CA ILE A 21 -20.25 1.72 -32.05
C ILE A 21 -19.07 2.66 -31.87
N GLY A 22 -19.04 3.77 -32.60
CA GLY A 22 -18.00 4.80 -32.50
C GLY A 22 -17.96 5.45 -31.09
N ALA A 23 -19.11 5.79 -30.54
CA ALA A 23 -19.22 6.37 -29.20
C ALA A 23 -18.81 5.36 -28.10
N PHE A 24 -19.20 4.09 -28.25
CA PHE A 24 -18.82 3.05 -27.29
C PHE A 24 -17.31 2.76 -27.30
N VAL A 25 -16.69 2.72 -28.48
CA VAL A 25 -15.24 2.51 -28.63
C VAL A 25 -14.45 3.70 -28.10
N ILE A 26 -14.89 4.93 -28.38
CA ILE A 26 -14.25 6.15 -27.86
C ILE A 26 -14.36 6.21 -26.34
N PHE A 27 -15.54 5.89 -25.78
CA PHE A 27 -15.76 5.89 -24.33
C PHE A 27 -14.92 4.82 -23.61
N ARG A 28 -14.79 3.62 -24.24
CA ARG A 28 -13.96 2.54 -23.69
C ARG A 28 -12.45 2.88 -23.74
N LYS A 29 -11.98 3.47 -24.83
CA LYS A 29 -10.59 3.94 -24.94
C LYS A 29 -10.29 5.08 -23.95
N SER A 30 -11.22 6.01 -23.77
CA SER A 30 -11.07 7.10 -22.80
C SER A 30 -10.99 6.58 -21.37
N LYS A 31 -11.85 5.63 -20.97
CA LYS A 31 -11.78 5.01 -19.63
C LYS A 31 -10.47 4.23 -19.42
N MET A 32 -10.01 3.48 -20.43
CA MET A 32 -8.72 2.77 -20.32
C MET A 32 -7.53 3.73 -20.22
N LYS A 33 -7.57 4.88 -20.90
CA LYS A 33 -6.52 5.90 -20.80
C LYS A 33 -6.49 6.56 -19.42
N LEU A 34 -7.66 6.81 -18.82
CA LEU A 34 -7.78 7.34 -17.45
C LEU A 34 -7.23 6.35 -16.40
N VAL A 35 -7.55 5.08 -16.53
CA VAL A 35 -7.05 4.03 -15.63
C VAL A 35 -5.53 3.88 -15.77
N LYS A 36 -5.02 3.87 -17.01
CA LYS A 36 -3.57 3.78 -17.26
C LYS A 36 -2.78 4.97 -16.71
N ASN A 37 -3.33 6.18 -16.80
CA ASN A 37 -2.70 7.38 -16.23
C ASN A 37 -2.81 7.46 -14.69
N ARG A 38 -3.84 6.85 -14.08
CA ARG A 38 -3.94 6.78 -12.62
C ARG A 38 -2.99 5.78 -11.98
N VAL A 39 -2.63 4.70 -12.69
CA VAL A 39 -1.70 3.68 -12.19
C VAL A 39 -0.23 4.11 -12.30
N VAL A 40 0.09 5.12 -13.11
CA VAL A 40 1.49 5.53 -13.38
C VAL A 40 1.94 6.72 -12.51
N GLN A 41 1.05 7.36 -11.78
CA GLN A 41 1.45 8.41 -10.82
C GLN A 41 1.63 7.84 -9.40
N ILE A 42 2.53 6.89 -9.24
CA ILE A 42 3.16 6.65 -7.94
C ILE A 42 4.09 7.85 -7.76
N ASN A 43 3.79 8.68 -6.77
CA ASN A 43 4.63 9.81 -6.39
C ASN A 43 6.06 9.30 -6.13
N GLN A 44 6.93 9.46 -7.15
CA GLN A 44 8.36 9.18 -7.00
C GLN A 44 9.05 10.38 -6.36
N ARG A 45 8.55 10.85 -5.20
CA ARG A 45 9.37 11.79 -4.45
C ARG A 45 10.57 11.02 -3.87
N PRO A 46 11.76 11.61 -3.92
CA PRO A 46 12.90 11.05 -3.19
C PRO A 46 12.52 10.87 -1.71
N ILE A 47 12.77 9.68 -1.16
CA ILE A 47 12.54 9.42 0.26
C ILE A 47 13.82 9.71 1.00
N ASP A 48 13.74 10.53 2.02
CA ASP A 48 14.81 10.70 2.98
C ASP A 48 14.90 9.45 3.87
N LEU A 49 15.94 8.64 3.66
CA LEU A 49 16.14 7.41 4.41
C LEU A 49 16.53 7.66 5.89
N SER A 50 16.89 8.87 6.25
CA SER A 50 17.20 9.23 7.64
C SER A 50 15.99 9.08 8.58
N VAL A 51 14.76 9.13 8.06
CA VAL A 51 13.53 8.86 8.84
C VAL A 51 13.50 7.45 9.44
N PHE A 52 14.30 6.54 8.92
CA PHE A 52 14.41 5.15 9.38
C PHE A 52 15.64 4.92 10.28
N ASP A 53 16.45 5.93 10.55
CA ASP A 53 17.67 5.75 11.32
C ASP A 53 17.40 5.24 12.74
N SER A 54 18.27 4.35 13.21
CA SER A 54 18.35 4.04 14.64
C SER A 54 18.78 5.30 15.40
N PRO A 55 18.14 5.65 16.53
CA PRO A 55 18.47 6.87 17.27
C PRO A 55 19.94 6.98 17.74
N ASP A 56 20.64 5.86 17.80
CA ASP A 56 22.05 5.75 18.20
C ASP A 56 23.02 5.51 17.02
N LEU A 57 22.51 5.49 15.76
CA LEU A 57 23.34 5.21 14.59
C LEU A 57 22.84 5.94 13.34
N GLN A 58 23.38 7.12 13.10
CA GLN A 58 23.09 7.92 11.90
C GLN A 58 23.45 7.17 10.63
N GLY A 59 22.62 7.29 9.57
CA GLY A 59 22.79 6.63 8.29
C GLY A 59 22.38 5.16 8.29
N SER A 60 21.89 4.64 9.41
CA SER A 60 21.44 3.25 9.50
C SER A 60 20.19 2.96 8.67
N GLY A 61 19.38 3.97 8.37
CA GLY A 61 18.22 3.84 7.47
C GLY A 61 18.57 3.42 6.04
N ASN A 62 19.84 3.59 5.64
CA ASN A 62 20.31 3.12 4.32
C ASN A 62 20.24 1.60 4.13
N CYS A 63 20.15 0.82 5.23
CA CYS A 63 19.98 -0.64 5.13
C CYS A 63 18.55 -1.09 4.85
N MET A 64 17.57 -0.18 4.91
CA MET A 64 16.17 -0.54 4.80
C MET A 64 15.84 -1.27 3.51
N ASP A 65 15.08 -2.36 3.64
CA ASP A 65 14.66 -3.20 2.53
C ASP A 65 13.87 -2.41 1.48
N ARG A 66 14.28 -2.52 0.22
CA ARG A 66 13.69 -1.76 -0.89
C ARG A 66 12.23 -2.14 -1.14
N GLN A 67 11.86 -3.41 -0.93
CA GLN A 67 10.48 -3.87 -1.07
C GLN A 67 9.62 -3.24 0.02
N LEU A 68 10.11 -3.19 1.25
CA LEU A 68 9.41 -2.50 2.35
C LEU A 68 9.15 -1.03 2.01
N ILE A 69 10.18 -0.30 1.55
CA ILE A 69 10.04 1.11 1.16
C ILE A 69 8.98 1.26 0.06
N PHE A 70 9.03 0.43 -0.97
CA PHE A 70 8.04 0.45 -2.06
C PHE A 70 6.62 0.20 -1.54
N MET A 71 6.43 -0.77 -0.65
CA MET A 71 5.12 -1.05 -0.05
C MET A 71 4.62 0.09 0.84
N LEU A 72 5.51 0.79 1.54
CA LEU A 72 5.15 1.99 2.30
C LEU A 72 4.69 3.14 1.40
N GLN A 73 5.31 3.33 0.23
CA GLN A 73 4.84 4.29 -0.77
C GLN A 73 3.44 3.94 -1.27
N GLN A 74 3.16 2.65 -1.51
CA GLN A 74 1.81 2.20 -1.88
C GLN A 74 0.80 2.44 -0.75
N LEU A 75 1.20 2.23 0.50
CA LEU A 75 0.38 2.48 1.66
C LEU A 75 0.04 3.98 1.78
N GLU A 76 1.04 4.86 1.64
CA GLU A 76 0.86 6.32 1.61
C GLU A 76 -0.10 6.74 0.50
N ALA A 77 0.11 6.25 -0.72
CA ALA A 77 -0.72 6.60 -1.87
C ALA A 77 -2.19 6.15 -1.73
N ARG A 78 -2.44 4.99 -1.09
CA ARG A 78 -3.79 4.44 -0.92
C ARG A 78 -4.53 5.03 0.27
N THR A 79 -3.84 5.35 1.35
CA THR A 79 -4.45 5.91 2.55
C THR A 79 -4.58 7.42 2.49
N GLY A 80 -3.70 8.11 1.75
CA GLY A 80 -3.53 9.55 1.80
C GLY A 80 -2.88 10.04 3.09
N TYR A 81 -2.39 9.16 3.95
CA TYR A 81 -1.69 9.50 5.19
C TYR A 81 -0.21 9.76 4.92
N PRO A 82 0.45 10.68 5.64
CA PRO A 82 1.88 10.95 5.49
C PRO A 82 2.71 9.87 6.20
N ILE A 83 2.75 8.67 5.62
CA ILE A 83 3.33 7.47 6.25
C ILE A 83 4.78 7.69 6.67
N PHE A 84 5.58 8.34 5.83
CA PHE A 84 7.00 8.57 6.13
C PHE A 84 7.21 9.57 7.27
N ASP A 85 6.29 10.52 7.47
CA ASP A 85 6.33 11.45 8.60
C ASP A 85 5.88 10.77 9.92
N TRP A 86 5.19 9.62 9.80
CA TRP A 86 4.69 8.86 10.94
C TRP A 86 5.59 7.67 11.32
N ILE A 87 6.75 7.51 10.68
CA ILE A 87 7.70 6.48 11.07
C ILE A 87 8.15 6.74 12.52
N ASN A 88 7.89 5.79 13.38
CA ASN A 88 8.25 5.80 14.79
C ASN A 88 9.53 5.00 15.07
N SER A 89 9.79 3.98 14.25
CA SER A 89 11.00 3.16 14.31
C SER A 89 11.23 2.48 12.97
N GLY A 90 12.44 2.56 12.46
CA GLY A 90 12.92 1.84 11.28
C GLY A 90 14.02 0.85 11.63
N ALA A 91 15.23 1.07 11.11
CA ALA A 91 16.40 0.28 11.45
C ALA A 91 16.73 0.40 12.93
N ARG A 92 17.23 -0.67 13.54
CA ARG A 92 17.71 -0.67 14.91
C ARG A 92 19.11 -1.24 14.99
N SER A 93 20.00 -0.49 15.59
CA SER A 93 21.30 -1.04 16.02
C SER A 93 21.09 -2.17 17.03
N PRO A 94 22.01 -3.12 17.19
CA PRO A 94 21.90 -4.16 18.21
C PRO A 94 21.75 -3.59 19.63
N SER A 95 22.45 -2.48 19.95
CA SER A 95 22.38 -1.81 21.24
C SER A 95 21.01 -1.18 21.47
N HIS A 96 20.49 -0.44 20.50
CA HIS A 96 19.15 0.16 20.59
C HIS A 96 18.06 -0.90 20.68
N ASN A 97 18.13 -1.95 19.87
CA ASN A 97 17.16 -3.05 19.95
C ASN A 97 17.09 -3.68 21.34
N LYS A 98 18.27 -3.91 21.98
CA LYS A 98 18.32 -4.41 23.36
C LYS A 98 17.72 -3.40 24.36
N LYS A 99 18.03 -2.11 24.20
CA LYS A 99 17.55 -1.03 25.07
C LYS A 99 16.01 -0.92 25.07
N VAL A 100 15.38 -1.13 23.91
CA VAL A 100 13.90 -1.08 23.79
C VAL A 100 13.20 -2.43 24.03
N GLY A 101 13.93 -3.43 24.51
CA GLY A 101 13.36 -4.77 24.79
C GLY A 101 13.00 -5.57 23.55
N GLY A 102 13.60 -5.25 22.40
CA GLY A 102 13.37 -5.99 21.16
C GLY A 102 13.99 -7.38 21.20
N VAL A 103 13.30 -8.34 20.57
CA VAL A 103 13.78 -9.74 20.47
C VAL A 103 15.09 -9.81 19.67
N SER A 104 15.91 -10.82 19.94
CA SER A 104 17.21 -11.02 19.28
C SER A 104 17.10 -11.17 17.77
N SER A 105 15.99 -11.77 17.28
CA SER A 105 15.67 -11.98 15.86
C SER A 105 14.74 -10.89 15.29
N SER A 106 14.78 -9.66 15.82
CA SER A 106 13.93 -8.57 15.36
C SER A 106 14.19 -8.21 13.90
N SER A 107 13.11 -8.07 13.11
CA SER A 107 13.17 -7.65 11.71
C SER A 107 13.62 -6.18 11.54
N HIS A 108 13.59 -5.37 12.60
CA HIS A 108 14.18 -4.03 12.62
C HIS A 108 15.71 -4.03 12.66
N LYS A 109 16.30 -5.08 13.21
CA LYS A 109 17.76 -5.09 13.46
C LYS A 109 18.58 -5.02 12.18
N ILE A 110 19.67 -4.29 12.27
CA ILE A 110 20.76 -4.34 11.29
C ILE A 110 21.44 -5.72 11.39
N PRO A 111 21.69 -6.43 10.24
CA PRO A 111 21.51 -5.99 8.85
C PRO A 111 20.15 -6.35 8.24
N THR A 112 19.20 -6.94 8.97
CA THR A 112 17.91 -7.37 8.43
C THR A 112 17.10 -6.22 7.85
N CYS A 113 16.86 -5.15 8.63
CA CYS A 113 16.25 -3.89 8.23
C CYS A 113 14.94 -4.03 7.40
N LYS A 114 14.10 -5.01 7.75
CA LYS A 114 12.87 -5.37 7.02
C LYS A 114 11.60 -4.95 7.75
N ALA A 115 11.68 -4.06 8.75
CA ALA A 115 10.52 -3.67 9.55
C ALA A 115 10.45 -2.19 9.85
N VAL A 116 9.23 -1.69 10.01
CA VAL A 116 8.92 -0.34 10.52
C VAL A 116 7.80 -0.40 11.55
N ASP A 117 7.81 0.56 12.49
CA ASP A 117 6.69 0.89 13.32
C ASP A 117 6.15 2.25 12.88
N ILE A 118 4.86 2.34 12.54
CA ILE A 118 4.17 3.54 12.08
C ILE A 118 3.25 4.01 13.20
N LYS A 119 3.38 5.25 13.63
CA LYS A 119 2.52 5.86 14.64
C LYS A 119 1.07 5.90 14.16
N ALA A 120 0.14 5.45 14.99
CA ALA A 120 -1.29 5.54 14.76
C ALA A 120 -1.93 6.48 15.78
N GLN A 121 -2.51 7.58 15.30
CA GLN A 121 -3.00 8.67 16.14
C GLN A 121 -4.37 8.35 16.79
N SER A 122 -5.10 7.35 16.24
CA SER A 122 -6.37 6.88 16.77
C SER A 122 -6.62 5.43 16.37
N THR A 123 -7.56 4.77 17.06
CA THR A 123 -8.02 3.41 16.70
C THR A 123 -8.56 3.34 15.27
N PHE A 124 -9.26 4.37 14.81
CA PHE A 124 -9.76 4.43 13.42
C PHE A 124 -8.59 4.42 12.42
N ILE A 125 -7.60 5.31 12.59
CA ILE A 125 -6.41 5.38 11.72
C ILE A 125 -5.64 4.06 11.77
N ARG A 126 -5.43 3.50 12.97
CA ARG A 126 -4.75 2.21 13.16
C ARG A 126 -5.43 1.09 12.37
N ASN A 127 -6.73 0.93 12.54
CA ASN A 127 -7.49 -0.14 11.89
C ASN A 127 -7.52 0.05 10.36
N HIS A 128 -7.60 1.30 9.88
CA HIS A 128 -7.49 1.60 8.46
C HIS A 128 -6.10 1.26 7.90
N LEU A 129 -5.02 1.63 8.62
CA LEU A 129 -3.66 1.25 8.25
C LEU A 129 -3.50 -0.27 8.14
N VAL A 130 -4.01 -1.03 9.09
CA VAL A 130 -3.97 -2.51 9.10
C VAL A 130 -4.67 -3.09 7.87
N SER A 131 -5.88 -2.61 7.56
CA SER A 131 -6.66 -3.06 6.41
C SER A 131 -5.95 -2.77 5.09
N VAL A 132 -5.52 -1.52 4.89
CA VAL A 132 -4.84 -1.13 3.64
C VAL A 132 -3.46 -1.76 3.52
N ALA A 133 -2.73 -1.95 4.63
CA ALA A 133 -1.44 -2.65 4.62
C ALA A 133 -1.57 -4.08 4.09
N ARG A 134 -2.60 -4.83 4.55
CA ARG A 134 -2.91 -6.16 3.98
C ARG A 134 -3.18 -6.08 2.48
N ASP A 135 -3.96 -5.10 2.02
CA ASP A 135 -4.32 -4.94 0.60
C ASP A 135 -3.15 -4.47 -0.27
N VAL A 136 -2.15 -3.83 0.33
CA VAL A 136 -0.84 -3.54 -0.29
C VAL A 136 -0.01 -4.81 -0.44
N GLY A 137 -0.25 -5.82 0.41
CA GLY A 137 0.45 -7.11 0.36
C GLY A 137 1.35 -7.41 1.57
N PHE A 138 1.29 -6.60 2.64
CA PHE A 138 1.96 -6.97 3.89
C PHE A 138 1.36 -8.25 4.44
N LYS A 139 2.20 -9.22 4.76
CA LYS A 139 1.82 -10.54 5.28
C LYS A 139 2.12 -10.69 6.76
N ARG A 140 2.74 -9.68 7.35
CA ARG A 140 3.15 -9.65 8.75
C ARG A 140 2.80 -8.29 9.33
N ILE A 141 1.84 -8.27 10.27
CA ILE A 141 1.28 -7.03 10.82
C ILE A 141 1.19 -7.13 12.34
N GLY A 142 1.92 -6.27 13.02
CA GLY A 142 1.80 -6.11 14.47
C GLY A 142 0.88 -4.94 14.81
N VAL A 143 -0.09 -5.18 15.70
CA VAL A 143 -1.11 -4.19 16.05
C VAL A 143 -0.89 -3.72 17.48
N GLY A 144 -0.18 -2.61 17.63
CA GLY A 144 -0.01 -1.92 18.90
C GLY A 144 -1.18 -1.00 19.23
N ARG A 145 -1.23 -0.51 20.47
CA ARG A 145 -2.28 0.44 20.87
C ARG A 145 -2.19 1.78 20.12
N THR A 146 -0.97 2.26 19.85
CA THR A 146 -0.69 3.58 19.25
C THR A 146 0.21 3.50 18.02
N PHE A 147 0.42 2.30 17.48
CA PHE A 147 1.27 2.08 16.31
C PHE A 147 0.86 0.80 15.57
N VAL A 148 1.30 0.71 14.32
CA VAL A 148 1.23 -0.50 13.50
C VAL A 148 2.65 -0.88 13.11
N HIS A 149 3.03 -2.12 13.40
CA HIS A 149 4.25 -2.73 12.93
C HIS A 149 4.00 -3.39 11.58
N LEU A 150 4.84 -3.12 10.60
CA LEU A 150 4.81 -3.75 9.29
C LEU A 150 6.19 -4.31 8.97
N ASP A 151 6.24 -5.56 8.51
CA ASP A 151 7.51 -6.14 8.08
C ASP A 151 7.38 -7.01 6.81
N THR A 152 8.50 -7.10 6.06
CA THR A 152 8.67 -7.90 4.84
C THR A 152 9.59 -9.10 5.09
N ASP A 153 9.75 -9.51 6.34
CA ASP A 153 10.67 -10.60 6.71
C ASP A 153 10.10 -11.96 6.28
N ASP A 154 10.54 -12.41 5.14
CA ASP A 154 10.16 -13.67 4.49
C ASP A 154 10.70 -14.92 5.18
N MET A 155 11.66 -14.76 6.10
CA MET A 155 12.21 -15.86 6.92
C MET A 155 11.31 -16.22 8.12
N LYS A 156 10.20 -15.48 8.32
CA LYS A 156 9.25 -15.70 9.40
C LYS A 156 7.88 -16.14 8.87
N SER A 157 7.02 -16.66 9.75
CA SER A 157 5.65 -17.05 9.40
C SER A 157 4.92 -15.92 8.70
N GLN A 158 4.25 -16.22 7.59
CA GLN A 158 3.52 -15.25 6.77
C GLN A 158 2.01 -15.32 7.07
N TYR A 159 1.27 -14.28 6.69
CA TYR A 159 -0.18 -14.14 6.92
C TYR A 159 -0.55 -14.18 8.39
N VAL A 160 0.24 -13.46 9.19
CA VAL A 160 0.08 -13.38 10.65
C VAL A 160 -0.12 -11.96 11.11
N ALA A 161 -1.05 -11.78 12.06
CA ALA A 161 -1.16 -10.57 12.85
C ALA A 161 -1.02 -10.90 14.35
N TRP A 162 -0.40 -10.00 15.11
CA TRP A 162 -0.22 -10.14 16.56
C TRP A 162 -0.42 -8.80 17.25
N GLY A 163 -0.72 -8.88 18.54
CA GLY A 163 -0.85 -7.71 19.44
C GLY A 163 0.44 -7.42 20.20
N TYR A 164 0.36 -6.41 21.05
CA TYR A 164 1.42 -6.04 21.98
C TYR A 164 0.86 -5.92 23.40
N PRO A 165 1.58 -6.41 24.43
CA PRO A 165 2.91 -7.03 24.37
C PRO A 165 2.93 -8.31 23.53
N SER A 166 4.13 -8.73 23.12
CA SER A 166 4.35 -9.92 22.28
C SER A 166 3.62 -11.16 22.85
N GLY A 167 2.97 -11.92 21.99
CA GLY A 167 2.17 -13.10 22.37
C GLY A 167 0.71 -12.82 22.65
N THR A 168 0.25 -11.57 22.62
CA THR A 168 -1.18 -11.26 22.68
C THR A 168 -1.82 -11.33 21.28
N PRO A 169 -3.11 -11.70 21.18
CA PRO A 169 -3.84 -11.61 19.92
C PRO A 169 -3.90 -10.18 19.41
N ALA A 170 -3.90 -10.02 18.08
CA ALA A 170 -4.13 -8.71 17.46
C ALA A 170 -5.56 -8.25 17.75
N GLU A 171 -5.72 -6.98 18.12
CA GLU A 171 -7.06 -6.39 18.30
C GLU A 171 -7.83 -6.34 16.97
N VAL A 172 -7.11 -6.22 15.84
CA VAL A 172 -7.63 -6.36 14.48
C VAL A 172 -6.73 -7.32 13.72
N ASN A 173 -7.30 -8.45 13.26
CA ASN A 173 -6.58 -9.41 12.44
C ASN A 173 -7.11 -9.37 11.01
N PRO A 174 -6.35 -8.87 10.03
CA PRO A 174 -6.81 -8.75 8.64
C PRO A 174 -6.70 -10.05 7.85
N PHE A 175 -6.23 -11.16 8.46
CA PHE A 175 -6.00 -12.45 7.79
C PHE A 175 -7.04 -13.52 8.14
N VAL A 176 -8.08 -13.16 8.88
CA VAL A 176 -9.20 -14.04 9.28
C VAL A 176 -10.52 -13.47 8.85
#